data_b084bd05c769a281b923ea6c5ace60e9
#
_entry.id   b084bd05c769a281b923ea6c5ace60e9
#
_cell.length_a   1.000
_cell.length_b   1.000
_cell.length_c   1.000
_cell.angle_alpha   90.00
_cell.angle_beta   90.00
_cell.angle_gamma   90.00
#
_symmetry.space_group_name_H-M   'P 1'
#
loop_
_entity.id
_entity.type
_entity.pdbx_description
1 polymer ?
#
loop_
_entity_poly.entity_id
_entity_poly.type
_entity_poly.pdbx_seq_one_letter_code
_entity_poly.pdbx_strand_id
1 'polypeptide(L)'
;MPRFAANLTMMFTEVPFLDRFELAAKGGFKAVEFLFPYAFEVDDIKRRLDDHGLTLILHNLPAGNWDAGERGIACHPDRVNEFRAGVGRAIAYAQALGVKQLNCLAGKAPAGVADEVLRATFVENLRYAANALKAAGLRLL
;
A
#
# COMPACT_ATOMS: atom_id res chain seq x y z
N MET A 1 -3.94 -26.85 -1.91
CA MET A 1 -2.60 -26.33 -2.27
C MET A 1 -2.50 -24.87 -1.83
N PRO A 2 -1.38 -24.40 -1.29
CA PRO A 2 -1.19 -23.00 -0.96
C PRO A 2 -1.27 -22.13 -2.23
N ARG A 3 -1.78 -20.89 -2.06
CA ARG A 3 -1.79 -19.90 -3.14
C ARG A 3 -0.67 -18.90 -2.87
N PHE A 4 0.09 -18.56 -3.89
CA PHE A 4 1.17 -17.61 -3.81
C PHE A 4 0.85 -16.35 -4.62
N ALA A 5 1.32 -15.20 -4.13
CA ALA A 5 1.34 -13.94 -4.86
C ALA A 5 2.78 -13.49 -5.06
N ALA A 6 3.09 -12.89 -6.22
CA ALA A 6 4.39 -12.27 -6.43
C ALA A 6 4.38 -10.85 -5.88
N ASN A 7 5.39 -10.50 -5.06
CA ASN A 7 5.59 -9.12 -4.65
C ASN A 7 6.41 -8.38 -5.72
N LEU A 8 5.74 -7.58 -6.54
CA LEU A 8 6.36 -6.89 -7.67
C LEU A 8 7.30 -5.74 -7.28
N THR A 9 7.30 -5.32 -6.02
CA THR A 9 8.33 -4.39 -5.52
C THR A 9 9.67 -5.08 -5.34
N MET A 10 9.67 -6.39 -5.06
CA MET A 10 10.86 -7.18 -4.71
C MET A 10 11.27 -8.20 -5.77
N MET A 11 10.34 -8.61 -6.65
CA MET A 11 10.57 -9.60 -7.69
C MET A 11 10.59 -8.93 -9.06
N PHE A 12 11.35 -9.53 -10.00
CA PHE A 12 11.47 -9.06 -11.38
C PHE A 12 12.02 -7.64 -11.51
N THR A 13 12.91 -7.26 -10.58
CA THR A 13 13.46 -5.90 -10.50
C THR A 13 14.42 -5.53 -11.62
N GLU A 14 14.79 -6.49 -12.46
CA GLU A 14 15.58 -6.29 -13.67
C GLU A 14 14.85 -5.52 -14.78
N VAL A 15 13.52 -5.38 -14.67
CA VAL A 15 12.70 -4.61 -15.61
C VAL A 15 11.91 -3.50 -14.87
N PRO A 16 11.44 -2.45 -15.61
CA PRO A 16 10.57 -1.43 -15.05
C PRO A 16 9.31 -2.01 -14.40
N PHE A 17 8.76 -1.33 -13.40
CA PHE A 17 7.64 -1.83 -12.58
C PHE A 17 6.45 -2.34 -13.41
N LEU A 18 6.00 -1.58 -14.42
CA LEU A 18 4.84 -1.94 -15.23
C LEU A 18 5.06 -3.18 -16.11
N ASP A 19 6.32 -3.58 -16.35
CA ASP A 19 6.63 -4.77 -17.14
C ASP A 19 6.73 -6.03 -16.27
N ARG A 20 6.82 -5.87 -14.94
CA ARG A 20 6.88 -6.99 -13.97
C ARG A 20 5.59 -7.81 -13.91
N PHE A 21 4.46 -7.23 -14.30
CA PHE A 21 3.17 -7.92 -14.36
C PHE A 21 3.21 -9.08 -15.37
N GLU A 22 3.75 -8.82 -16.55
CA GLU A 22 3.93 -9.87 -17.58
C GLU A 22 4.83 -11.00 -17.09
N LEU A 23 5.97 -10.67 -16.44
CA LEU A 23 6.90 -11.66 -15.92
C LEU A 23 6.27 -12.50 -14.79
N ALA A 24 5.48 -11.90 -13.91
CA ALA A 24 4.74 -12.64 -12.90
C ALA A 24 3.74 -13.62 -13.53
N ALA A 25 2.99 -13.19 -14.52
CA ALA A 25 2.07 -14.07 -15.25
C ALA A 25 2.78 -15.22 -15.96
N LYS A 26 3.91 -14.94 -16.65
CA LYS A 26 4.77 -15.95 -17.27
C LYS A 26 5.38 -16.92 -16.25
N GLY A 27 5.68 -16.44 -15.04
CA GLY A 27 6.11 -17.25 -13.90
C GLY A 27 5.01 -18.11 -13.26
N GLY A 28 3.77 -18.03 -13.78
CA GLY A 28 2.65 -18.85 -13.33
C GLY A 28 1.85 -18.25 -12.16
N PHE A 29 2.20 -17.06 -11.68
CA PHE A 29 1.42 -16.37 -10.64
C PHE A 29 0.05 -15.97 -11.18
N LYS A 30 -0.95 -16.02 -10.30
CA LYS A 30 -2.32 -15.54 -10.55
C LYS A 30 -2.66 -14.32 -9.69
N ALA A 31 -1.83 -14.05 -8.71
CA ALA A 31 -1.98 -12.91 -7.80
C ALA A 31 -0.64 -12.19 -7.64
N VAL A 32 -0.74 -10.88 -7.43
CA VAL A 32 0.40 -10.01 -7.19
C VAL A 32 0.12 -9.08 -6.02
N GLU A 33 1.17 -8.58 -5.40
CA GLU A 33 1.15 -7.47 -4.46
C GLU A 33 2.30 -6.52 -4.76
N PHE A 34 2.24 -5.31 -4.26
CA PHE A 34 3.32 -4.34 -4.31
C PHE A 34 3.16 -3.29 -3.21
N LEU A 35 4.24 -2.58 -2.89
CA LEU A 35 4.20 -1.65 -1.77
C LEU A 35 3.42 -0.38 -2.09
N PHE A 36 3.82 0.35 -3.13
CA PHE A 36 3.28 1.69 -3.39
C PHE A 36 2.98 1.89 -4.88
N PRO A 37 1.70 1.96 -5.27
CA PRO A 37 1.30 2.22 -6.66
C PRO A 37 1.35 3.68 -7.07
N TYR A 38 1.55 4.60 -6.13
CA TYR A 38 1.19 6.02 -6.24
C TYR A 38 2.07 6.85 -7.20
N ALA A 39 3.16 6.30 -7.72
CA ALA A 39 3.97 6.91 -8.77
C ALA A 39 3.46 6.63 -10.18
N PHE A 40 2.43 5.79 -10.33
CA PHE A 40 1.88 5.35 -11.60
C PHE A 40 0.41 5.74 -11.71
N GLU A 41 -0.06 5.98 -12.93
CA GLU A 41 -1.48 6.17 -13.18
C GLU A 41 -2.23 4.86 -12.87
N VAL A 42 -3.36 4.99 -12.21
CA VAL A 42 -4.15 3.83 -11.77
C VAL A 42 -4.63 2.98 -12.95
N ASP A 43 -4.98 3.62 -14.07
CA ASP A 43 -5.43 2.96 -15.28
C ASP A 43 -4.33 2.15 -15.97
N ASP A 44 -3.07 2.58 -15.86
CA ASP A 44 -1.94 1.81 -16.38
C ASP A 44 -1.74 0.52 -15.59
N ILE A 45 -1.81 0.61 -14.26
CA ILE A 45 -1.75 -0.59 -13.40
C ILE A 45 -2.94 -1.51 -13.67
N LYS A 46 -4.15 -0.94 -13.74
CA LYS A 46 -5.37 -1.70 -14.01
C LYS A 46 -5.28 -2.48 -15.32
N ARG A 47 -4.82 -1.82 -16.38
CA ARG A 47 -4.60 -2.46 -17.69
C ARG A 47 -3.63 -3.63 -17.60
N ARG A 48 -2.49 -3.46 -16.89
CA ARG A 48 -1.51 -4.54 -16.71
C ARG A 48 -2.08 -5.74 -15.94
N LEU A 49 -2.90 -5.50 -14.93
CA LEU A 49 -3.59 -6.57 -14.21
C LEU A 49 -4.56 -7.33 -15.14
N ASP A 50 -5.38 -6.60 -15.90
CA ASP A 50 -6.38 -7.18 -16.79
C ASP A 50 -5.74 -7.94 -17.96
N ASP A 51 -4.75 -7.34 -18.65
CA ASP A 51 -4.06 -7.94 -19.81
C ASP A 51 -3.37 -9.27 -19.44
N HIS A 52 -2.91 -9.41 -18.22
CA HIS A 52 -2.19 -10.61 -17.76
C HIS A 52 -3.02 -11.53 -16.86
N GLY A 53 -4.30 -11.21 -16.64
CA GLY A 53 -5.20 -12.02 -15.80
C GLY A 53 -4.74 -12.15 -14.35
N LEU A 54 -4.16 -11.08 -13.80
CA LEU A 54 -3.62 -11.04 -12.45
C LEU A 54 -4.61 -10.36 -11.48
N THR A 55 -4.66 -10.86 -10.25
CA THR A 55 -5.42 -10.24 -9.17
C THR A 55 -4.46 -9.51 -8.23
N LEU A 56 -4.69 -8.22 -7.98
CA LEU A 56 -3.99 -7.49 -6.92
C LEU A 56 -4.59 -7.85 -5.56
N ILE A 57 -3.76 -8.31 -4.63
CA ILE A 57 -4.22 -8.74 -3.30
C ILE A 57 -3.88 -7.77 -2.18
N LEU A 58 -2.87 -6.93 -2.35
CA LEU A 58 -2.39 -6.02 -1.31
C LEU A 58 -1.57 -4.87 -1.91
N HIS A 59 -1.76 -3.68 -1.38
CA HIS A 59 -0.76 -2.61 -1.40
C HIS A 59 -0.79 -1.83 -0.07
N ASN A 60 0.23 -1.01 0.18
CA ASN A 60 0.32 -0.22 1.41
C ASN A 60 -0.39 1.13 1.27
N LEU A 61 -0.81 1.70 2.39
CA LEU A 61 -1.06 3.14 2.51
C LEU A 61 0.23 3.92 2.19
N PRO A 62 0.16 5.17 1.71
CA PRO A 62 1.35 6.01 1.51
C PRO A 62 2.20 6.06 2.78
N ALA A 63 3.50 5.84 2.63
CA ALA A 63 4.42 5.65 3.74
C ALA A 63 5.43 6.80 3.93
N GLY A 64 5.12 7.97 3.37
CA GLY A 64 6.03 9.10 3.32
C GLY A 64 7.07 8.95 2.20
N ASN A 65 8.23 9.59 2.36
CA ASN A 65 9.32 9.53 1.38
C ASN A 65 10.16 8.25 1.59
N TRP A 66 9.78 7.19 0.88
CA TRP A 66 10.45 5.89 0.97
C TRP A 66 11.94 5.94 0.58
N ASP A 67 12.26 6.72 -0.44
CA ASP A 67 13.63 6.84 -0.95
C ASP A 67 14.54 7.60 0.03
N ALA A 68 13.98 8.53 0.80
CA ALA A 68 14.66 9.17 1.92
C ALA A 68 14.75 8.31 3.18
N GLY A 69 14.27 7.06 3.13
CA GLY A 69 14.36 6.10 4.21
C GLY A 69 13.19 6.15 5.21
N GLU A 70 12.10 6.84 4.90
CA GLU A 70 10.87 6.75 5.69
C GLU A 70 10.24 5.36 5.53
N ARG A 71 9.53 4.90 6.55
CA ARG A 71 8.94 3.54 6.60
C ARG A 71 7.52 3.57 7.16
N GLY A 72 6.74 4.59 6.78
CA GLY A 72 5.43 4.90 7.31
C GLY A 72 5.42 6.22 8.06
N ILE A 73 4.23 6.79 8.21
CA ILE A 73 4.01 8.06 8.92
C ILE A 73 2.86 7.98 9.93
N ALA A 74 2.33 6.79 10.14
CA ALA A 74 1.12 6.62 10.95
C ALA A 74 1.33 6.96 12.44
N CYS A 75 2.56 6.89 12.95
CA CYS A 75 2.88 7.28 14.32
C CYS A 75 3.36 8.74 14.48
N HIS A 76 3.43 9.53 13.39
CA HIS A 76 3.98 10.88 13.41
C HIS A 76 2.91 11.92 13.79
N PRO A 77 3.00 12.58 14.95
CA PRO A 77 1.95 13.50 15.43
C PRO A 77 1.85 14.78 14.60
N ASP A 78 2.92 15.21 13.96
CA ASP A 78 2.98 16.39 13.09
C ASP A 78 2.50 16.13 11.65
N ARG A 79 2.26 14.84 11.29
CA ARG A 79 1.87 14.42 9.93
C ARG A 79 0.49 13.76 9.84
N VAL A 80 -0.37 13.98 10.83
CA VAL A 80 -1.71 13.37 10.87
C VAL A 80 -2.56 13.73 9.64
N ASN A 81 -2.51 14.98 9.20
CA ASN A 81 -3.27 15.41 8.02
C ASN A 81 -2.76 14.76 6.73
N GLU A 82 -1.45 14.62 6.57
CA GLU A 82 -0.83 13.91 5.45
C GLU A 82 -1.24 12.42 5.45
N PHE A 83 -1.18 11.78 6.62
CA PHE A 83 -1.64 10.40 6.77
C PHE A 83 -3.09 10.23 6.34
N ARG A 84 -4.01 11.10 6.81
CA ARG A 84 -5.43 11.03 6.47
C ARG A 84 -5.70 11.27 4.98
N ALA A 85 -5.01 12.23 4.36
CA ALA A 85 -5.06 12.44 2.92
C ALA A 85 -4.57 11.20 2.15
N GLY A 86 -3.49 10.56 2.64
CA GLY A 86 -2.96 9.32 2.12
C GLY A 86 -3.95 8.15 2.18
N VAL A 87 -4.72 8.04 3.25
CA VAL A 87 -5.79 7.02 3.38
C VAL A 87 -6.83 7.20 2.27
N GLY A 88 -7.29 8.44 2.03
CA GLY A 88 -8.25 8.72 0.95
C GLY A 88 -7.71 8.35 -0.43
N ARG A 89 -6.45 8.69 -0.71
CA ARG A 89 -5.76 8.32 -1.96
C ARG A 89 -5.67 6.79 -2.12
N ALA A 90 -5.31 6.10 -1.06
CA ALA A 90 -5.18 4.64 -1.07
C ALA A 90 -6.52 3.95 -1.32
N ILE A 91 -7.61 4.45 -0.75
CA ILE A 91 -8.96 3.93 -1.00
C ILE A 91 -9.33 4.08 -2.48
N ALA A 92 -9.05 5.23 -3.11
CA ALA A 92 -9.33 5.44 -4.52
C ALA A 92 -8.59 4.43 -5.41
N TYR A 93 -7.29 4.21 -5.15
CA TYR A 93 -6.51 3.18 -5.87
C TYR A 93 -7.05 1.77 -5.61
N ALA A 94 -7.36 1.44 -4.36
CA ALA A 94 -7.88 0.13 -3.99
C ALA A 94 -9.20 -0.21 -4.70
N GLN A 95 -10.11 0.75 -4.78
CA GLN A 95 -11.39 0.59 -5.47
C GLN A 95 -11.20 0.39 -6.97
N ALA A 96 -10.38 1.21 -7.61
CA ALA A 96 -10.09 1.11 -9.04
C ALA A 96 -9.38 -0.20 -9.42
N LEU A 97 -8.43 -0.66 -8.59
CA LEU A 97 -7.66 -1.87 -8.81
C LEU A 97 -8.34 -3.15 -8.29
N GLY A 98 -9.47 -3.03 -7.60
CA GLY A 98 -10.25 -4.17 -7.10
C GLY A 98 -9.63 -4.88 -5.88
N VAL A 99 -8.61 -4.30 -5.22
CA VAL A 99 -8.01 -4.88 -4.02
C VAL A 99 -8.96 -4.77 -2.82
N LYS A 100 -8.85 -5.70 -1.88
CA LYS A 100 -9.79 -5.80 -0.74
C LYS A 100 -9.14 -5.47 0.61
N GLN A 101 -7.84 -5.29 0.62
CA GLN A 101 -7.10 -5.03 1.86
C GLN A 101 -5.88 -4.15 1.61
N LEU A 102 -5.58 -3.29 2.58
CA LEU A 102 -4.46 -2.37 2.56
C LEU A 102 -3.65 -2.54 3.84
N ASN A 103 -2.32 -2.43 3.73
CA ASN A 103 -1.44 -2.49 4.90
C ASN A 103 -0.99 -1.08 5.32
N CYS A 104 -0.93 -0.86 6.64
CA CYS A 104 -0.46 0.39 7.23
C CYS A 104 0.90 0.20 7.91
N LEU A 105 1.87 0.98 7.47
CA LEU A 105 3.19 1.04 8.10
C LEU A 105 3.20 2.11 9.20
N ALA A 106 3.63 1.70 10.41
CA ALA A 106 3.66 2.57 11.58
C ALA A 106 4.55 3.80 11.40
N GLY A 107 5.72 3.58 10.83
CA GLY A 107 6.78 4.59 10.74
C GLY A 107 7.92 4.35 11.71
N LYS A 108 9.02 5.06 11.48
CA LYS A 108 10.12 5.17 12.43
C LYS A 108 9.79 6.26 13.44
N ALA A 109 10.12 6.05 14.71
CA ALA A 109 9.94 7.05 15.74
C ALA A 109 10.75 8.31 15.41
N PRO A 110 10.14 9.50 15.28
CA PRO A 110 10.87 10.74 15.13
C PRO A 110 11.62 11.08 16.44
N ALA A 111 12.81 11.66 16.30
CA ALA A 111 13.63 12.02 17.45
C ALA A 111 12.92 13.04 18.35
N GLY A 112 13.05 12.85 19.67
CA GLY A 112 12.53 13.79 20.67
C GLY A 112 11.03 13.71 20.94
N VAL A 113 10.32 12.76 20.35
CA VAL A 113 8.89 12.54 20.63
C VAL A 113 8.76 11.37 21.62
N ALA A 114 7.99 11.59 22.70
CA ALA A 114 7.77 10.55 23.70
C ALA A 114 6.96 9.37 23.16
N ASP A 115 7.27 8.15 23.61
CA ASP A 115 6.64 6.92 23.14
C ASP A 115 5.10 6.90 23.33
N GLU A 116 4.62 7.50 24.43
CA GLU A 116 3.18 7.63 24.69
C GLU A 116 2.48 8.48 23.62
N VAL A 117 3.13 9.55 23.14
CA VAL A 117 2.60 10.42 22.09
C VAL A 117 2.57 9.67 20.75
N LEU A 118 3.65 8.96 20.43
CA LEU A 118 3.72 8.15 19.22
C LEU A 118 2.66 7.06 19.20
N ARG A 119 2.49 6.36 20.32
CA ARG A 119 1.48 5.31 20.47
C ARG A 119 0.06 5.87 20.36
N ALA A 120 -0.23 6.98 21.03
CA ALA A 120 -1.55 7.62 20.97
C ALA A 120 -1.87 8.05 19.52
N THR A 121 -0.93 8.70 18.85
CA THR A 121 -1.06 9.10 17.44
C THR A 121 -1.30 7.91 16.54
N PHE A 122 -0.51 6.85 16.69
CA PHE A 122 -0.64 5.64 15.89
C PHE A 122 -2.01 4.98 16.06
N VAL A 123 -2.48 4.82 17.31
CA VAL A 123 -3.80 4.24 17.60
C VAL A 123 -4.93 5.07 16.98
N GLU A 124 -4.88 6.39 17.10
CA GLU A 124 -5.89 7.28 16.52
C GLU A 124 -5.88 7.23 14.98
N ASN A 125 -4.70 7.22 14.37
CA ASN A 125 -4.56 7.11 12.92
C ASN A 125 -5.02 5.74 12.40
N LEU A 126 -4.71 4.64 13.11
CA LEU A 126 -5.23 3.32 12.76
C LEU A 126 -6.76 3.26 12.88
N ARG A 127 -7.33 3.86 13.93
CA ARG A 127 -8.78 3.93 14.12
C ARG A 127 -9.45 4.71 12.99
N TYR A 128 -8.87 5.85 12.60
CA TYR A 128 -9.33 6.63 11.47
C TYR A 128 -9.27 5.81 10.16
N ALA A 129 -8.12 5.21 9.85
CA ALA A 129 -7.92 4.43 8.64
C ALA A 129 -8.86 3.21 8.59
N ALA A 130 -8.99 2.47 9.70
CA ALA A 130 -9.87 1.30 9.78
C ALA A 130 -11.33 1.66 9.50
N ASN A 131 -11.82 2.77 10.06
CA ASN A 131 -13.18 3.22 9.82
C ASN A 131 -13.39 3.67 8.36
N ALA A 132 -12.45 4.43 7.79
CA ALA A 132 -12.52 4.88 6.41
C ALA A 132 -12.47 3.70 5.42
N LEU A 133 -11.56 2.76 5.63
CA LEU A 133 -11.45 1.56 4.80
C LEU A 133 -12.70 0.68 4.91
N LYS A 134 -13.21 0.47 6.13
CA LYS A 134 -14.44 -0.30 6.36
C LYS A 134 -15.64 0.31 5.61
N ALA A 135 -15.79 1.63 5.66
CA ALA A 135 -16.84 2.33 4.90
C ALA A 135 -16.72 2.15 3.38
N ALA A 136 -15.50 1.95 2.89
CA ALA A 136 -15.21 1.67 1.48
C ALA A 136 -15.24 0.15 1.12
N GLY A 137 -15.60 -0.72 2.07
CA GLY A 137 -15.63 -2.18 1.87
C GLY A 137 -14.25 -2.84 1.85
N LEU A 138 -13.25 -2.18 2.44
CA LEU A 138 -11.86 -2.62 2.50
C LEU A 138 -11.46 -3.02 3.93
N ARG A 139 -10.39 -3.82 4.03
CA ARG A 139 -9.78 -4.22 5.30
C ARG A 139 -8.44 -3.51 5.49
N LEU A 140 -8.17 -3.06 6.70
CA LEU A 140 -6.87 -2.60 7.17
C LEU A 140 -6.08 -3.76 7.78
N LEU A 141 -4.80 -3.87 7.43
CA LEU A 141 -3.81 -4.78 8.00
C LEU A 141 -2.73 -4.00 8.73
#